data_6e50e0ba9372b5c37b42f9c180226941
#
_entry.id   6e50e0ba9372b5c37b42f9c180226941
#
_cell.length_a   1.000
_cell.length_b   1.000
_cell.length_c   1.000
_cell.angle_alpha   90.00
_cell.angle_beta   90.00
_cell.angle_gamma   90.00
#
_symmetry.space_group_name_H-M   'P 1'
#
loop_
_entity.id
_entity.type
_entity.pdbx_description
1 polymer ?
#
loop_
_entity_poly.entity_id
_entity_poly.type
_entity_poly.pdbx_seq_one_letter_code
_entity_poly.pdbx_strand_id
1 'polypeptide(L)'
;VVLDVYRAVESEDYIDGTRVAMNLFGMRYSEDWKECLKESVAYNDMYEDYLLRFPIYHARYQELKKRDFQFFNGDINGKNYKGFNLNCISTTVFEKYPDVTGVTEVGKMTPNIILLAKEKQIPLLLVVAPYMEITVDEKKIYNEVKVLADKYGIQFIDFNEFYEQIGLNPATDFAESSHLNYYGSEKYSAYLGAYISENYTVSDRRNNEKYASWQANSQFYRSHAANVDIKKTVELKELLEKIFENKDRYTICVTLDGVYEDECQDITSLLERYGMDTVQYGTWVFKEGELVYTLPKCITEDTFYYNDLGRQSLTIITQMRRNEAQQETYPFKNINLEGIGCNAVTDGVNILVYDDVLQETVVITGANALDEYHLVTY
;
A
#
# COMPACT_ATOMS: atom_id res chain seq x y z
N VAL A 1 -13.84 9.45 -19.45
CA VAL A 1 -12.55 9.80 -18.86
C VAL A 1 -12.80 10.66 -17.65
N VAL A 2 -12.07 10.41 -16.56
CA VAL A 2 -12.00 11.29 -15.38
C VAL A 2 -10.65 12.01 -15.43
N LEU A 3 -10.67 13.32 -15.34
CA LEU A 3 -9.47 14.16 -15.31
C LEU A 3 -9.44 14.97 -14.02
N ASP A 4 -8.43 14.74 -13.21
CA ASP A 4 -8.15 15.58 -12.06
C ASP A 4 -7.47 16.88 -12.53
N VAL A 5 -8.05 18.00 -12.15
CA VAL A 5 -7.60 19.35 -12.52
C VAL A 5 -6.94 20.07 -11.35
N TYR A 6 -6.37 19.32 -10.41
CA TYR A 6 -5.60 19.87 -9.31
C TYR A 6 -4.55 20.87 -9.82
N ARG A 7 -4.59 22.08 -9.27
CA ARG A 7 -3.71 23.18 -9.68
C ARG A 7 -3.63 23.40 -11.18
N ALA A 8 -4.78 23.43 -11.87
CA ALA A 8 -4.91 23.62 -13.32
C ALA A 8 -4.42 24.99 -13.82
N VAL A 9 -3.26 25.43 -13.35
CA VAL A 9 -2.56 26.64 -13.76
C VAL A 9 -1.37 26.22 -14.62
N GLU A 10 -1.26 26.76 -15.83
CA GLU A 10 0.00 26.69 -16.55
C GLU A 10 0.97 27.69 -15.97
N SER A 11 2.06 27.19 -15.43
CA SER A 11 3.28 27.96 -15.32
C SER A 11 4.23 27.41 -16.35
N GLU A 12 4.78 28.27 -17.20
CA GLU A 12 5.85 27.87 -18.14
C GLU A 12 7.05 27.28 -17.39
N ASP A 13 7.19 27.61 -16.11
CA ASP A 13 8.23 27.09 -15.20
C ASP A 13 7.93 25.69 -14.66
N TYR A 14 6.74 25.11 -14.90
CA TYR A 14 6.31 23.85 -14.30
C TYR A 14 6.74 22.60 -15.10
N ILE A 15 7.40 22.77 -16.23
CA ILE A 15 7.94 21.66 -17.01
C ILE A 15 9.27 21.22 -16.37
N ASP A 16 9.15 20.54 -15.24
CA ASP A 16 10.28 19.83 -14.64
C ASP A 16 10.62 18.61 -15.49
N GLY A 17 11.84 18.64 -16.01
CA GLY A 17 12.39 17.59 -16.86
C GLY A 17 12.22 16.19 -16.31
N THR A 18 12.36 16.02 -15.00
CA THR A 18 12.23 14.74 -14.32
C THR A 18 10.80 14.20 -14.39
N ARG A 19 9.79 15.05 -14.27
CA ARG A 19 8.38 14.64 -14.28
C ARG A 19 7.91 14.26 -15.69
N VAL A 20 8.33 15.02 -16.70
CA VAL A 20 8.03 14.66 -18.10
C VAL A 20 8.65 13.31 -18.45
N ALA A 21 9.90 13.07 -18.05
CA ALA A 21 10.55 11.77 -18.24
C ALA A 21 9.76 10.64 -17.56
N MET A 22 9.33 10.82 -16.32
CA MET A 22 8.55 9.81 -15.59
C MET A 22 7.23 9.50 -16.30
N ASN A 23 6.54 10.51 -16.81
CA ASN A 23 5.28 10.32 -17.53
C ASN A 23 5.49 9.62 -18.88
N LEU A 24 6.47 10.06 -19.65
CA LEU A 24 6.78 9.49 -20.96
C LEU A 24 7.33 8.07 -20.87
N PHE A 25 8.11 7.74 -19.84
CA PHE A 25 8.63 6.38 -19.66
C PHE A 25 7.54 5.33 -19.38
N GLY A 26 6.43 5.73 -18.78
CA GLY A 26 5.28 4.85 -18.56
C GLY A 26 4.43 4.58 -19.81
N MET A 27 4.62 5.34 -20.87
CA MET A 27 3.83 5.23 -22.10
C MET A 27 4.48 4.27 -23.11
N ARG A 28 3.63 3.59 -23.89
CA ARG A 28 4.12 2.81 -25.03
C ARG A 28 4.78 3.72 -26.05
N TYR A 29 5.87 3.24 -26.64
CA TYR A 29 6.49 3.90 -27.78
C TYR A 29 5.51 3.94 -28.97
N SER A 30 5.15 5.13 -29.43
CA SER A 30 4.20 5.40 -30.53
C SER A 30 4.56 6.71 -31.21
N GLU A 31 3.93 7.04 -32.32
CA GLU A 31 4.09 8.36 -32.95
C GLU A 31 3.57 9.46 -32.00
N ASP A 32 2.44 9.27 -31.33
CA ASP A 32 1.92 10.22 -30.34
C ASP A 32 2.94 10.47 -29.20
N TRP A 33 3.62 9.40 -28.75
CA TRP A 33 4.70 9.51 -27.76
C TRP A 33 5.85 10.39 -28.26
N LYS A 34 6.23 10.24 -29.53
CA LYS A 34 7.29 11.05 -30.16
C LYS A 34 6.88 12.52 -30.27
N GLU A 35 5.61 12.77 -30.62
CA GLU A 35 5.08 14.13 -30.70
C GLU A 35 5.05 14.78 -29.32
N CYS A 36 4.54 14.11 -28.30
CA CYS A 36 4.59 14.58 -26.91
C CYS A 36 6.02 14.90 -26.46
N LEU A 37 7.01 14.07 -26.85
CA LEU A 37 8.41 14.33 -26.54
C LEU A 37 8.93 15.58 -27.25
N LYS A 38 8.57 15.79 -28.51
CA LYS A 38 8.99 16.99 -29.28
C LYS A 38 8.39 18.29 -28.72
N GLU A 39 7.16 18.22 -28.27
CA GLU A 39 6.45 19.37 -27.70
C GLU A 39 6.88 19.70 -26.26
N SER A 40 7.62 18.79 -25.61
CA SER A 40 8.13 19.01 -24.27
C SER A 40 9.32 19.97 -24.29
N VAL A 41 9.08 21.24 -24.02
CA VAL A 41 10.04 22.35 -24.12
C VAL A 41 11.35 22.08 -23.37
N ALA A 42 11.27 21.44 -22.20
CA ALA A 42 12.44 21.12 -21.38
C ALA A 42 13.38 20.07 -22.01
N TYR A 43 13.01 19.47 -23.13
CA TYR A 43 13.73 18.34 -23.72
C TYR A 43 14.17 18.54 -25.17
N ASN A 44 14.02 19.73 -25.73
CA ASN A 44 14.42 19.99 -27.12
C ASN A 44 15.89 19.64 -27.37
N ASP A 45 16.76 19.91 -26.39
CA ASP A 45 18.20 19.61 -26.52
C ASP A 45 18.54 18.13 -26.21
N MET A 46 17.62 17.38 -25.60
CA MET A 46 17.81 15.99 -25.23
C MET A 46 16.86 15.03 -25.97
N TYR A 47 16.20 15.51 -27.02
CA TYR A 47 15.18 14.74 -27.73
C TYR A 47 15.72 13.38 -28.22
N GLU A 48 16.91 13.35 -28.81
CA GLU A 48 17.52 12.13 -29.33
C GLU A 48 17.87 11.15 -28.20
N ASP A 49 18.32 11.64 -27.06
CA ASP A 49 18.65 10.83 -25.89
C ASP A 49 17.41 10.13 -25.34
N TYR A 50 16.29 10.84 -25.26
CA TYR A 50 15.01 10.27 -24.83
C TYR A 50 14.40 9.35 -25.89
N LEU A 51 14.54 9.69 -27.17
CA LEU A 51 14.06 8.86 -28.27
C LEU A 51 14.76 7.50 -28.31
N LEU A 52 16.08 7.51 -28.16
CA LEU A 52 16.89 6.29 -28.17
C LEU A 52 16.90 5.56 -26.82
N ARG A 53 16.58 6.27 -25.74
CA ARG A 53 16.60 5.80 -24.33
C ARG A 53 17.96 5.28 -23.84
N PHE A 54 18.85 4.92 -24.73
CA PHE A 54 20.17 4.34 -24.43
C PHE A 54 21.07 5.28 -23.61
N PRO A 55 21.26 6.55 -23.98
CA PRO A 55 22.14 7.45 -23.23
C PRO A 55 21.66 7.66 -21.77
N ILE A 56 20.34 7.73 -21.56
CA ILE A 56 19.76 7.89 -20.22
C ILE A 56 20.04 6.68 -19.35
N TYR A 57 19.90 5.47 -19.88
CA TYR A 57 20.21 4.24 -19.15
C TYR A 57 21.69 4.04 -18.95
N HIS A 58 22.51 4.41 -19.95
CA HIS A 58 23.94 4.27 -19.86
C HIS A 58 24.55 5.14 -18.76
N ALA A 59 24.04 6.35 -18.55
CA ALA A 59 24.47 7.23 -17.48
C ALA A 59 24.14 6.68 -16.09
N ARG A 60 23.10 5.80 -15.98
CA ARG A 60 22.57 5.26 -14.74
C ARG A 60 22.79 3.76 -14.55
N TYR A 61 23.62 3.12 -15.35
CA TYR A 61 23.75 1.65 -15.35
C TYR A 61 24.10 1.06 -13.99
N GLN A 62 24.83 1.79 -13.13
CA GLN A 62 25.18 1.36 -11.76
C GLN A 62 24.01 1.51 -10.77
N GLU A 63 23.01 2.32 -11.10
CA GLU A 63 21.84 2.58 -10.26
C GLU A 63 20.62 1.77 -10.69
N LEU A 64 20.68 1.14 -11.87
CA LEU A 64 19.56 0.38 -12.44
C LEU A 64 19.22 -0.81 -11.55
N LYS A 65 17.95 -0.90 -11.17
CA LYS A 65 17.39 -2.01 -10.41
C LYS A 65 16.38 -2.77 -11.27
N LYS A 66 16.10 -4.00 -10.92
CA LYS A 66 15.08 -4.83 -11.60
C LYS A 66 13.75 -4.08 -11.80
N ARG A 67 13.34 -3.24 -10.85
CA ARG A 67 12.13 -2.42 -10.92
C ARG A 67 12.13 -1.41 -12.07
N ASP A 68 13.29 -0.91 -12.51
CA ASP A 68 13.40 0.07 -13.60
C ASP A 68 13.05 -0.57 -14.95
N PHE A 69 13.24 -1.88 -15.07
CA PHE A 69 12.88 -2.67 -16.26
C PHE A 69 11.47 -3.25 -16.20
N GLN A 70 10.92 -3.46 -15.01
CA GLN A 70 9.55 -3.97 -14.83
C GLN A 70 8.51 -3.00 -15.37
N PHE A 71 8.77 -1.70 -15.30
CA PHE A 71 7.91 -0.66 -15.83
C PHE A 71 7.72 -0.77 -17.35
N PHE A 72 8.78 -1.13 -18.08
CA PHE A 72 8.75 -1.28 -19.55
C PHE A 72 8.11 -2.57 -20.03
N ASN A 73 8.19 -3.61 -19.24
CA ASN A 73 7.62 -4.91 -19.61
C ASN A 73 6.11 -4.98 -19.33
N GLY A 74 5.49 -3.84 -18.93
CA GLY A 74 4.09 -3.82 -18.57
C GLY A 74 3.81 -4.86 -17.48
N ASP A 75 4.61 -4.87 -16.41
CA ASP A 75 4.31 -5.68 -15.23
C ASP A 75 3.01 -5.17 -14.61
N ILE A 76 1.95 -5.65 -15.23
CA ILE A 76 0.55 -5.38 -14.92
C ILE A 76 0.12 -6.08 -13.63
N ASN A 77 1.03 -6.76 -12.95
CA ASN A 77 0.74 -7.44 -11.68
C ASN A 77 0.71 -6.46 -10.49
N GLY A 78 0.67 -5.17 -10.73
CA GLY A 78 0.52 -4.17 -9.68
C GLY A 78 1.71 -4.01 -8.73
N LYS A 79 2.76 -4.80 -8.89
CA LYS A 79 3.97 -4.76 -8.03
C LYS A 79 4.69 -3.40 -8.05
N ASN A 80 4.44 -2.60 -9.07
CA ASN A 80 4.96 -1.25 -9.21
C ASN A 80 3.90 -0.16 -8.95
N TYR A 81 2.71 -0.54 -8.54
CA TYR A 81 1.67 0.41 -8.18
C TYR A 81 2.07 1.14 -6.88
N LYS A 82 2.44 2.40 -7.02
CA LYS A 82 3.00 3.21 -5.93
C LYS A 82 1.96 4.07 -5.21
N GLY A 83 0.68 3.89 -5.50
CA GLY A 83 -0.40 4.67 -4.88
C GLY A 83 -0.68 4.33 -3.41
N PHE A 84 0.21 3.59 -2.76
CA PHE A 84 0.01 3.08 -1.43
C PHE A 84 0.86 3.87 -0.43
N ASN A 85 0.23 4.78 0.29
CA ASN A 85 0.86 5.55 1.35
C ASN A 85 0.06 5.40 2.65
N LEU A 86 0.73 5.01 3.72
CA LEU A 86 0.15 4.77 5.04
C LEU A 86 0.40 5.88 6.03
N ASN A 87 1.20 6.86 5.67
CA ASN A 87 1.46 7.98 6.56
C ASN A 87 0.14 8.66 6.92
N CYS A 88 0.06 9.17 8.13
CA CYS A 88 -1.04 10.00 8.58
C CYS A 88 -0.47 11.33 9.05
N ILE A 89 -1.08 12.41 8.58
CA ILE A 89 -0.82 13.74 9.14
C ILE A 89 -1.47 13.80 10.53
N SER A 90 -0.83 14.46 11.48
CA SER A 90 -1.31 14.54 12.86
C SER A 90 -2.31 15.70 13.10
N THR A 91 -3.11 16.04 12.11
CA THR A 91 -4.15 17.05 12.27
C THR A 91 -5.51 16.41 12.53
N THR A 92 -6.36 17.09 13.27
CA THR A 92 -7.70 16.60 13.60
C THR A 92 -8.81 17.42 12.98
N VAL A 93 -8.46 18.47 12.25
CA VAL A 93 -9.43 19.45 11.73
C VAL A 93 -9.09 19.78 10.29
N PHE A 94 -10.11 19.82 9.44
CA PHE A 94 -10.00 20.39 8.11
C PHE A 94 -9.89 21.91 8.19
N GLU A 95 -9.07 22.51 7.36
CA GLU A 95 -9.15 23.96 7.16
C GLU A 95 -10.49 24.32 6.53
N LYS A 96 -10.97 25.52 6.87
CA LYS A 96 -12.22 26.00 6.31
C LYS A 96 -12.04 26.20 4.80
N TYR A 97 -12.90 25.53 4.02
CA TYR A 97 -12.96 25.72 2.58
C TYR A 97 -13.20 27.19 2.22
N PRO A 98 -12.40 27.80 1.34
CA PRO A 98 -12.51 29.23 1.04
C PRO A 98 -13.86 29.59 0.39
N ASP A 99 -14.56 30.57 0.97
CA ASP A 99 -15.80 31.11 0.42
C ASP A 99 -15.50 32.34 -0.44
N VAL A 100 -15.17 32.11 -1.70
CA VAL A 100 -14.84 33.15 -2.68
C VAL A 100 -15.54 32.88 -4.01
N THR A 101 -16.03 33.96 -4.64
CA THR A 101 -16.74 33.91 -5.93
C THR A 101 -15.89 34.39 -7.11
N GLY A 102 -14.70 34.93 -6.85
CA GLY A 102 -13.78 35.36 -7.90
C GLY A 102 -13.22 34.20 -8.70
N VAL A 103 -12.76 34.50 -9.91
CA VAL A 103 -12.11 33.55 -10.81
C VAL A 103 -10.68 33.97 -11.09
N THR A 104 -9.80 33.01 -11.36
CA THR A 104 -8.47 33.22 -11.88
C THR A 104 -8.34 32.42 -13.15
N GLU A 105 -7.86 33.03 -14.22
CA GLU A 105 -7.72 32.37 -15.52
C GLU A 105 -6.90 31.08 -15.40
N VAL A 106 -7.45 30.01 -15.95
CA VAL A 106 -6.74 28.73 -16.07
C VAL A 106 -5.89 28.72 -17.34
N GLY A 107 -4.85 27.90 -17.34
CA GLY A 107 -3.99 27.76 -18.50
C GLY A 107 -4.70 27.15 -19.71
N LYS A 108 -4.05 27.18 -20.86
CA LYS A 108 -4.62 26.68 -22.13
C LYS A 108 -4.85 25.17 -22.16
N MET A 109 -4.16 24.41 -21.32
CA MET A 109 -4.23 22.95 -21.33
C MET A 109 -5.64 22.45 -21.00
N THR A 110 -6.27 22.96 -19.96
CA THR A 110 -7.62 22.53 -19.56
C THR A 110 -8.67 22.77 -20.65
N PRO A 111 -8.79 23.97 -21.27
CA PRO A 111 -9.68 24.17 -22.42
C PRO A 111 -9.34 23.26 -23.61
N ASN A 112 -8.08 23.03 -23.92
CA ASN A 112 -7.65 22.18 -25.03
C ASN A 112 -8.06 20.73 -24.82
N ILE A 113 -7.90 20.18 -23.63
CA ILE A 113 -8.35 18.82 -23.28
C ILE A 113 -9.86 18.71 -23.41
N ILE A 114 -10.62 19.72 -22.94
CA ILE A 114 -12.08 19.77 -23.08
C ILE A 114 -12.49 19.73 -24.56
N LEU A 115 -11.87 20.56 -25.38
CA LEU A 115 -12.15 20.63 -26.82
C LEU A 115 -11.81 19.31 -27.52
N LEU A 116 -10.66 18.71 -27.20
CA LEU A 116 -10.25 17.42 -27.74
C LEU A 116 -11.24 16.31 -27.35
N ALA A 117 -11.66 16.26 -26.09
CA ALA A 117 -12.64 15.28 -25.63
C ALA A 117 -13.96 15.42 -26.38
N LYS A 118 -14.41 16.64 -26.62
CA LYS A 118 -15.62 16.92 -27.44
C LYS A 118 -15.44 16.50 -28.90
N GLU A 119 -14.34 16.86 -29.53
CA GLU A 119 -14.02 16.45 -30.90
C GLU A 119 -14.04 14.93 -31.06
N LYS A 120 -13.42 14.23 -30.12
CA LYS A 120 -13.35 12.76 -30.11
C LYS A 120 -14.58 12.08 -29.54
N GLN A 121 -15.61 12.83 -29.11
CA GLN A 121 -16.83 12.32 -28.48
C GLN A 121 -16.53 11.44 -27.24
N ILE A 122 -15.54 11.82 -26.46
CA ILE A 122 -15.14 11.12 -25.24
C ILE A 122 -15.90 11.75 -24.07
N PRO A 123 -16.74 10.99 -23.34
CA PRO A 123 -17.34 11.48 -22.10
C PRO A 123 -16.22 11.90 -21.11
N LEU A 124 -16.27 13.15 -20.65
CA LEU A 124 -15.29 13.74 -19.75
C LEU A 124 -15.97 14.20 -18.46
N LEU A 125 -15.38 13.83 -17.33
CA LEU A 125 -15.66 14.34 -15.99
C LEU A 125 -14.40 15.03 -15.48
N LEU A 126 -14.51 16.30 -15.16
CA LEU A 126 -13.44 17.04 -14.47
C LEU A 126 -13.65 16.93 -12.97
N VAL A 127 -12.59 16.68 -12.23
CA VAL A 127 -12.65 16.55 -10.77
C VAL A 127 -11.48 17.28 -10.12
N VAL A 128 -11.65 17.67 -8.87
CA VAL A 128 -10.53 17.94 -7.95
C VAL A 128 -10.64 16.91 -6.83
N ALA A 129 -9.64 16.06 -6.69
CA ALA A 129 -9.58 15.09 -5.61
C ALA A 129 -9.44 15.80 -4.25
N PRO A 130 -9.95 15.23 -3.15
CA PRO A 130 -9.86 15.86 -1.84
C PRO A 130 -8.43 16.04 -1.36
N TYR A 131 -8.11 17.24 -0.83
CA TYR A 131 -6.88 17.54 -0.09
C TYR A 131 -7.15 18.61 0.99
N MET A 132 -6.25 18.81 1.95
CA MET A 132 -6.61 19.53 3.18
C MET A 132 -6.48 21.05 3.11
N GLU A 133 -5.50 21.56 2.39
CA GLU A 133 -5.13 22.99 2.41
C GLU A 133 -5.48 23.66 1.08
N ILE A 134 -6.73 24.11 0.96
CA ILE A 134 -7.19 24.82 -0.24
C ILE A 134 -7.02 26.31 -0.03
N THR A 135 -6.17 26.93 -0.82
CA THR A 135 -5.96 28.38 -0.78
C THR A 135 -7.08 29.14 -1.51
N VAL A 136 -7.21 30.43 -1.19
CA VAL A 136 -8.14 31.35 -1.90
C VAL A 136 -7.86 31.37 -3.41
N ASP A 137 -6.60 31.32 -3.80
CA ASP A 137 -6.23 31.39 -5.22
C ASP A 137 -6.54 30.06 -5.94
N GLU A 138 -6.33 28.92 -5.30
CA GLU A 138 -6.75 27.61 -5.84
C GLU A 138 -8.28 27.56 -6.02
N LYS A 139 -9.03 28.05 -5.03
CA LYS A 139 -10.50 28.11 -5.17
C LYS A 139 -10.95 28.98 -6.34
N LYS A 140 -10.30 30.11 -6.61
CA LYS A 140 -10.61 30.94 -7.79
C LYS A 140 -10.32 30.20 -9.10
N ILE A 141 -9.27 29.38 -9.14
CA ILE A 141 -8.95 28.52 -10.30
C ILE A 141 -10.07 27.48 -10.50
N TYR A 142 -10.51 26.80 -9.43
CA TYR A 142 -11.59 25.82 -9.52
C TYR A 142 -12.93 26.47 -9.92
N ASN A 143 -13.19 27.71 -9.50
CA ASN A 143 -14.33 28.48 -9.98
C ASN A 143 -14.26 28.73 -11.49
N GLU A 144 -13.08 29.04 -12.05
CA GLU A 144 -12.91 29.19 -13.49
C GLU A 144 -13.04 27.85 -14.25
N VAL A 145 -12.51 26.76 -13.69
CA VAL A 145 -12.74 25.41 -14.25
C VAL A 145 -14.23 25.10 -14.34
N LYS A 146 -15.00 25.46 -13.29
CA LYS A 146 -16.45 25.31 -13.31
C LYS A 146 -17.12 26.15 -14.42
N VAL A 147 -16.73 27.40 -14.58
CA VAL A 147 -17.23 28.27 -15.66
C VAL A 147 -16.96 27.65 -17.03
N LEU A 148 -15.75 27.13 -17.24
CA LEU A 148 -15.39 26.44 -18.49
C LEU A 148 -16.19 25.14 -18.67
N ALA A 149 -16.33 24.34 -17.63
CA ALA A 149 -17.12 23.11 -17.69
C ALA A 149 -18.58 23.39 -18.06
N ASP A 150 -19.21 24.38 -17.43
CA ASP A 150 -20.58 24.82 -17.72
C ASP A 150 -20.68 25.33 -19.17
N LYS A 151 -19.73 26.14 -19.64
CA LYS A 151 -19.68 26.67 -21.02
C LYS A 151 -19.64 25.54 -22.07
N TYR A 152 -18.93 24.46 -21.79
CA TYR A 152 -18.76 23.35 -22.72
C TYR A 152 -19.71 22.19 -22.46
N GLY A 153 -20.58 22.27 -21.45
CA GLY A 153 -21.53 21.22 -21.08
C GLY A 153 -20.86 19.95 -20.54
N ILE A 154 -19.79 20.14 -19.77
CA ILE A 154 -19.04 19.06 -19.12
C ILE A 154 -19.28 19.14 -17.62
N GLN A 155 -19.33 18.00 -16.94
CA GLN A 155 -19.45 17.98 -15.49
C GLN A 155 -18.10 18.28 -14.84
N PHE A 156 -18.17 19.09 -13.78
CA PHE A 156 -17.05 19.36 -12.89
C PHE A 156 -17.48 19.19 -11.43
N ILE A 157 -16.68 18.49 -10.65
CA ILE A 157 -16.92 18.28 -9.22
C ILE A 157 -15.63 18.59 -8.44
N ASP A 158 -15.74 19.54 -7.54
CA ASP A 158 -14.71 19.81 -6.54
C ASP A 158 -15.02 18.97 -5.29
N PHE A 159 -14.33 17.85 -5.12
CA PHE A 159 -14.57 16.94 -4.00
C PHE A 159 -14.10 17.48 -2.65
N ASN A 160 -13.43 18.61 -2.62
CA ASN A 160 -13.13 19.32 -1.37
C ASN A 160 -14.39 19.88 -0.69
N GLU A 161 -15.49 20.02 -1.43
CA GLU A 161 -16.81 20.39 -0.88
C GLU A 161 -17.57 19.19 -0.27
N PHE A 162 -17.02 17.95 -0.34
CA PHE A 162 -17.72 16.71 -0.03
C PHE A 162 -17.05 15.85 1.06
N TYR A 163 -16.20 16.42 1.90
CA TYR A 163 -15.48 15.65 2.94
C TYR A 163 -16.41 14.82 3.82
N GLU A 164 -17.54 15.40 4.28
CA GLU A 164 -18.51 14.72 5.12
C GLU A 164 -19.23 13.59 4.36
N GLN A 165 -19.64 13.83 3.12
CA GLN A 165 -20.36 12.85 2.29
C GLN A 165 -19.45 11.66 1.92
N ILE A 166 -18.17 11.91 1.71
CA ILE A 166 -17.16 10.87 1.46
C ILE A 166 -16.80 10.16 2.77
N GLY A 167 -17.03 10.78 3.93
CA GLY A 167 -16.68 10.27 5.25
C GLY A 167 -15.18 10.38 5.53
N LEU A 168 -14.52 11.43 5.02
CA LEU A 168 -13.11 11.68 5.27
C LEU A 168 -12.85 12.16 6.70
N ASN A 169 -11.80 11.61 7.29
CA ASN A 169 -11.31 12.00 8.61
C ASN A 169 -9.90 12.62 8.48
N PRO A 170 -9.71 13.89 8.87
CA PRO A 170 -8.42 14.56 8.73
C PRO A 170 -7.28 13.90 9.51
N ALA A 171 -7.60 13.19 10.59
CA ALA A 171 -6.60 12.53 11.43
C ALA A 171 -6.09 11.20 10.86
N THR A 172 -6.84 10.55 9.96
CA THR A 172 -6.54 9.18 9.53
C THR A 172 -6.43 8.99 8.03
N ASP A 173 -6.97 9.92 7.22
CA ASP A 173 -7.21 9.68 5.81
C ASP A 173 -6.26 10.43 4.86
N PHE A 174 -5.34 11.22 5.42
CA PHE A 174 -4.38 12.01 4.64
C PHE A 174 -2.94 11.64 5.00
N ALA A 175 -2.11 11.49 3.98
CA ALA A 175 -0.68 11.25 4.13
C ALA A 175 0.06 12.52 4.53
N GLU A 176 -0.35 13.63 3.97
CA GLU A 176 0.08 15.01 4.23
C GLU A 176 -1.00 15.96 3.67
N SER A 177 -0.80 17.26 3.73
CA SER A 177 -1.86 18.24 3.42
C SER A 177 -2.40 18.17 1.99
N SER A 178 -1.66 17.64 1.04
CA SER A 178 -2.03 17.60 -0.38
C SER A 178 -2.39 16.20 -0.93
N HIS A 179 -2.23 15.14 -0.13
CA HIS A 179 -2.49 13.78 -0.61
C HIS A 179 -3.30 12.94 0.38
N LEU A 180 -4.30 12.26 -0.13
CA LEU A 180 -4.95 11.16 0.58
C LEU A 180 -3.95 10.03 0.84
N ASN A 181 -4.05 9.40 1.99
CA ASN A 181 -3.39 8.13 2.23
C ASN A 181 -4.26 6.96 1.72
N TYR A 182 -3.85 5.74 2.05
CA TYR A 182 -4.59 4.53 1.69
C TYR A 182 -6.08 4.60 2.10
N TYR A 183 -6.39 4.95 3.34
CA TYR A 183 -7.75 4.95 3.87
C TYR A 183 -8.63 6.01 3.21
N GLY A 184 -8.09 7.22 3.05
CA GLY A 184 -8.78 8.29 2.35
C GLY A 184 -9.00 7.96 0.87
N SER A 185 -8.02 7.33 0.22
CA SER A 185 -8.14 6.91 -1.18
C SER A 185 -9.21 5.84 -1.39
N GLU A 186 -9.38 4.90 -0.46
CA GLU A 186 -10.47 3.91 -0.53
C GLU A 186 -11.84 4.58 -0.47
N LYS A 187 -12.04 5.48 0.51
CA LYS A 187 -13.30 6.21 0.69
C LYS A 187 -13.63 7.06 -0.53
N TYR A 188 -12.66 7.83 -1.00
CA TYR A 188 -12.82 8.67 -2.19
C TYR A 188 -13.10 7.85 -3.45
N SER A 189 -12.35 6.77 -3.67
CA SER A 189 -12.54 5.90 -4.84
C SER A 189 -13.91 5.21 -4.83
N ALA A 190 -14.40 4.80 -3.65
CA ALA A 190 -15.74 4.24 -3.52
C ALA A 190 -16.82 5.26 -3.86
N TYR A 191 -16.69 6.50 -3.34
CA TYR A 191 -17.63 7.58 -3.62
C TYR A 191 -17.63 7.98 -5.09
N LEU A 192 -16.46 8.21 -5.69
CA LEU A 192 -16.30 8.51 -7.11
C LEU A 192 -16.83 7.37 -8.00
N GLY A 193 -16.56 6.12 -7.62
CA GLY A 193 -17.03 4.95 -8.35
C GLY A 193 -18.57 4.84 -8.35
N ALA A 194 -19.21 5.11 -7.21
CA ALA A 194 -20.67 5.18 -7.11
C ALA A 194 -21.22 6.29 -8.00
N TYR A 195 -20.66 7.50 -7.91
CA TYR A 195 -21.06 8.63 -8.76
C TYR A 195 -20.94 8.31 -10.26
N ILE A 196 -19.83 7.70 -10.69
CA ILE A 196 -19.65 7.29 -12.10
C ILE A 196 -20.69 6.26 -12.51
N SER A 197 -20.98 5.29 -11.65
CA SER A 197 -21.95 4.23 -11.96
C SER A 197 -23.38 4.76 -12.09
N GLU A 198 -23.71 5.80 -11.34
CA GLU A 198 -25.04 6.43 -11.37
C GLU A 198 -25.23 7.37 -12.57
N ASN A 199 -24.17 8.08 -12.97
CA ASN A 199 -24.26 9.16 -13.96
C ASN A 199 -23.75 8.80 -15.34
N TYR A 200 -23.03 7.68 -15.49
CA TYR A 200 -22.43 7.25 -16.76
C TYR A 200 -22.73 5.79 -17.05
N THR A 201 -22.94 5.47 -18.31
CA THR A 201 -23.05 4.08 -18.76
C THR A 201 -21.65 3.45 -18.77
N VAL A 202 -21.36 2.60 -17.78
CA VAL A 202 -20.13 1.84 -17.69
C VAL A 202 -20.40 0.35 -17.84
N SER A 203 -19.62 -0.32 -18.70
CA SER A 203 -19.76 -1.76 -18.87
C SER A 203 -19.06 -2.49 -17.73
N ASP A 204 -19.72 -3.48 -17.13
CA ASP A 204 -19.05 -4.40 -16.23
C ASP A 204 -18.07 -5.28 -17.01
N ARG A 205 -16.78 -5.15 -16.67
CA ARG A 205 -15.67 -5.88 -17.30
C ARG A 205 -15.02 -6.90 -16.38
N ARG A 206 -15.57 -7.09 -15.19
CA ARG A 206 -15.16 -8.17 -14.31
C ARG A 206 -15.41 -9.50 -15.03
N ASN A 207 -14.54 -10.47 -14.84
CA ASN A 207 -14.57 -11.77 -15.52
C ASN A 207 -14.34 -11.75 -17.05
N ASN A 208 -13.86 -10.65 -17.61
CA ASN A 208 -13.42 -10.58 -18.99
C ASN A 208 -11.88 -10.75 -19.04
N GLU A 209 -11.40 -11.79 -19.69
CA GLU A 209 -9.98 -12.14 -19.78
C GLU A 209 -9.10 -10.98 -20.30
N LYS A 210 -9.62 -10.14 -21.19
CA LYS A 210 -8.93 -8.95 -21.70
C LYS A 210 -8.53 -7.99 -20.56
N TYR A 211 -9.25 -8.03 -19.44
CA TYR A 211 -9.04 -7.15 -18.28
C TYR A 211 -8.55 -7.92 -17.04
N ALA A 212 -8.07 -9.15 -17.20
CA ALA A 212 -7.58 -9.98 -16.10
C ALA A 212 -6.47 -9.29 -15.28
N SER A 213 -5.66 -8.45 -15.92
CA SER A 213 -4.65 -7.63 -15.22
C SER A 213 -5.23 -6.69 -14.16
N TRP A 214 -6.44 -6.16 -14.40
CA TRP A 214 -7.11 -5.30 -13.43
C TRP A 214 -7.59 -6.09 -12.21
N GLN A 215 -8.02 -7.33 -12.42
CA GLN A 215 -8.41 -8.23 -11.33
C GLN A 215 -7.19 -8.59 -10.48
N ALA A 216 -6.07 -8.92 -11.13
CA ALA A 216 -4.81 -9.20 -10.45
C ALA A 216 -4.33 -7.98 -9.64
N ASN A 217 -4.41 -6.76 -10.19
CA ASN A 217 -4.08 -5.53 -9.50
C ASN A 217 -5.01 -5.27 -8.31
N SER A 218 -6.32 -5.49 -8.47
CA SER A 218 -7.28 -5.34 -7.38
C SER A 218 -7.00 -6.32 -6.23
N GLN A 219 -6.68 -7.56 -6.58
CA GLN A 219 -6.33 -8.58 -5.60
C GLN A 219 -5.03 -8.24 -4.87
N PHE A 220 -4.01 -7.80 -5.60
CA PHE A 220 -2.74 -7.32 -5.04
C PHE A 220 -2.95 -6.15 -4.08
N TYR A 221 -3.77 -5.16 -4.48
CA TYR A 221 -4.10 -4.00 -3.66
C TYR A 221 -4.81 -4.39 -2.36
N ARG A 222 -5.85 -5.25 -2.44
CA ARG A 222 -6.56 -5.76 -1.27
C ARG A 222 -5.63 -6.53 -0.34
N SER A 223 -4.67 -7.24 -0.93
CA SER A 223 -3.66 -7.97 -0.20
C SER A 223 -2.76 -7.05 0.62
N HIS A 224 -2.28 -5.97 0.01
CA HIS A 224 -1.54 -4.96 0.75
C HIS A 224 -2.37 -4.29 1.85
N ALA A 225 -3.63 -4.02 1.57
CA ALA A 225 -4.54 -3.44 2.53
C ALA A 225 -4.68 -4.27 3.80
N ALA A 226 -4.91 -5.56 3.65
CA ALA A 226 -5.01 -6.48 4.78
C ALA A 226 -3.69 -6.52 5.60
N ASN A 227 -2.54 -6.51 4.92
CA ASN A 227 -1.24 -6.48 5.60
C ASN A 227 -1.00 -5.20 6.40
N VAL A 228 -1.58 -4.10 5.95
CA VAL A 228 -1.52 -2.82 6.69
C VAL A 228 -2.26 -2.88 8.00
N ASP A 229 -3.45 -3.43 8.00
CA ASP A 229 -4.25 -3.58 9.23
C ASP A 229 -3.55 -4.49 10.23
N ILE A 230 -2.91 -5.57 9.73
CA ILE A 230 -2.08 -6.44 10.57
C ILE A 230 -0.92 -5.65 11.19
N LYS A 231 -0.18 -4.88 10.39
CA LYS A 231 0.98 -4.09 10.87
C LYS A 231 0.63 -3.03 11.91
N LYS A 232 -0.61 -2.54 11.93
CA LYS A 232 -1.09 -1.53 12.87
C LYS A 232 -1.68 -2.11 14.15
N THR A 233 -1.85 -3.42 14.20
CA THR A 233 -2.42 -4.09 15.35
C THR A 233 -1.45 -4.04 16.52
N VAL A 234 -1.93 -3.66 17.68
CA VAL A 234 -1.14 -3.54 18.92
C VAL A 234 -1.50 -4.59 19.96
N GLU A 235 -2.61 -5.30 19.76
CA GLU A 235 -3.10 -6.33 20.68
C GLU A 235 -2.94 -7.72 20.10
N LEU A 236 -2.40 -8.66 20.89
CA LEU A 236 -2.17 -10.05 20.47
C LEU A 236 -3.46 -10.74 19.99
N LYS A 237 -4.56 -10.53 20.70
CA LYS A 237 -5.85 -11.15 20.35
C LYS A 237 -6.32 -10.67 18.97
N GLU A 238 -6.29 -9.38 18.72
CA GLU A 238 -6.71 -8.79 17.45
C GLU A 238 -5.80 -9.25 16.29
N LEU A 239 -4.49 -9.35 16.54
CA LEU A 239 -3.55 -9.88 15.57
C LEU A 239 -3.92 -11.30 15.16
N LEU A 240 -4.14 -12.19 16.11
CA LEU A 240 -4.50 -13.57 15.84
C LEU A 240 -5.83 -13.67 15.09
N GLU A 241 -6.84 -12.88 15.45
CA GLU A 241 -8.10 -12.81 14.71
C GLU A 241 -7.85 -12.48 13.23
N LYS A 242 -7.12 -11.40 12.94
CA LYS A 242 -6.85 -10.93 11.57
C LYS A 242 -6.04 -11.93 10.73
N ILE A 243 -4.99 -12.52 11.29
CA ILE A 243 -4.14 -13.45 10.53
C ILE A 243 -4.83 -14.80 10.29
N PHE A 244 -5.63 -15.28 11.24
CA PHE A 244 -6.32 -16.57 11.10
C PHE A 244 -7.62 -16.47 10.28
N GLU A 245 -8.25 -15.28 10.15
CA GLU A 245 -9.33 -15.05 9.18
C GLU A 245 -8.85 -15.26 7.72
N ASN A 246 -7.57 -15.02 7.44
CA ASN A 246 -6.97 -15.12 6.12
C ASN A 246 -5.79 -16.12 6.09
N LYS A 247 -5.84 -17.15 6.93
CA LYS A 247 -4.74 -18.09 7.16
C LYS A 247 -4.23 -18.79 5.91
N ASP A 248 -5.09 -19.03 4.92
CA ASP A 248 -4.73 -19.69 3.65
C ASP A 248 -3.71 -18.88 2.81
N ARG A 249 -3.55 -17.62 3.16
CA ARG A 249 -2.69 -16.67 2.47
C ARG A 249 -1.32 -16.55 3.12
N TYR A 250 -1.22 -16.90 4.39
CA TYR A 250 -0.03 -16.63 5.19
C TYR A 250 0.70 -17.91 5.59
N THR A 251 2.03 -17.83 5.59
CA THR A 251 2.83 -18.67 6.44
C THR A 251 2.95 -17.99 7.81
N ILE A 252 2.40 -18.61 8.85
CA ILE A 252 2.35 -18.11 10.21
C ILE A 252 3.25 -18.97 11.08
N CYS A 253 4.27 -18.37 11.70
CA CYS A 253 5.12 -19.03 12.67
C CYS A 253 4.85 -18.45 14.05
N VAL A 254 4.54 -19.30 15.03
CA VAL A 254 4.31 -18.91 16.42
C VAL A 254 5.22 -19.75 17.32
N THR A 255 5.92 -19.10 18.23
CA THR A 255 6.65 -19.77 19.31
C THR A 255 6.20 -19.26 20.66
N LEU A 256 6.21 -20.13 21.65
CA LEU A 256 5.89 -19.85 23.04
C LEU A 256 7.09 -20.23 23.91
N ASP A 257 7.71 -19.27 24.56
CA ASP A 257 8.89 -19.43 25.39
C ASP A 257 8.68 -18.87 26.79
N GLY A 258 9.35 -19.45 27.79
CA GLY A 258 9.50 -18.89 29.16
C GLY A 258 8.20 -18.73 29.98
N VAL A 259 7.09 -19.23 29.49
CA VAL A 259 5.78 -19.02 30.10
C VAL A 259 5.61 -19.92 31.31
N TYR A 260 5.62 -19.35 32.49
CA TYR A 260 5.28 -20.06 33.74
C TYR A 260 3.77 -20.34 33.77
N GLU A 261 3.38 -21.58 34.12
CA GLU A 261 2.01 -22.09 34.04
C GLU A 261 0.98 -21.22 34.78
N ASP A 262 1.36 -20.53 35.82
CA ASP A 262 0.45 -19.74 36.66
C ASP A 262 0.19 -18.30 36.18
N GLU A 263 1.04 -17.74 35.32
CA GLU A 263 0.94 -16.32 34.92
C GLU A 263 0.37 -16.11 33.52
N CYS A 264 0.15 -17.18 32.73
CA CYS A 264 -0.14 -17.08 31.29
C CYS A 264 -1.37 -17.86 30.85
N GLN A 265 -2.32 -18.09 31.73
CA GLN A 265 -3.54 -18.83 31.41
C GLN A 265 -4.34 -18.15 30.28
N ASP A 266 -4.25 -16.83 30.18
CA ASP A 266 -4.94 -16.05 29.15
C ASP A 266 -4.29 -16.22 27.77
N ILE A 267 -2.96 -16.21 27.66
CA ILE A 267 -2.24 -16.46 26.39
C ILE A 267 -2.49 -17.89 25.92
N THR A 268 -2.32 -18.87 26.79
CA THR A 268 -2.49 -20.28 26.42
C THR A 268 -3.91 -20.54 25.93
N SER A 269 -4.90 -20.06 26.65
CA SER A 269 -6.31 -20.15 26.25
C SER A 269 -6.60 -19.44 24.92
N LEU A 270 -5.92 -18.33 24.65
CA LEU A 270 -6.04 -17.62 23.38
C LEU A 270 -5.44 -18.40 22.22
N LEU A 271 -4.23 -18.94 22.38
CA LEU A 271 -3.55 -19.74 21.35
C LEU A 271 -4.30 -21.04 21.03
N GLU A 272 -4.88 -21.68 22.06
CA GLU A 272 -5.68 -22.92 21.89
C GLU A 272 -6.91 -22.72 20.99
N ARG A 273 -7.51 -21.52 20.99
CA ARG A 273 -8.64 -21.19 20.08
C ARG A 273 -8.26 -21.31 18.60
N TYR A 274 -6.98 -21.17 18.28
CA TYR A 274 -6.45 -21.26 16.93
C TYR A 274 -5.78 -22.61 16.65
N GLY A 275 -6.01 -23.62 17.48
CA GLY A 275 -5.51 -24.98 17.29
C GLY A 275 -4.06 -25.20 17.74
N MET A 276 -3.54 -24.29 18.57
CA MET A 276 -2.20 -24.42 19.15
C MET A 276 -2.30 -25.08 20.54
N ASP A 277 -2.03 -26.38 20.61
CA ASP A 277 -2.01 -27.11 21.89
C ASP A 277 -0.82 -26.65 22.75
N THR A 278 -1.10 -25.77 23.68
CA THR A 278 -0.08 -25.14 24.53
C THR A 278 0.38 -26.04 25.70
N VAL A 279 -0.31 -27.13 25.98
CA VAL A 279 0.11 -28.08 27.00
C VAL A 279 1.29 -28.91 26.50
N GLN A 280 1.25 -29.35 25.23
CA GLN A 280 2.22 -30.25 24.67
C GLN A 280 3.28 -29.55 23.81
N TYR A 281 2.90 -28.53 23.08
CA TYR A 281 3.75 -27.88 22.09
C TYR A 281 4.03 -26.42 22.42
N GLY A 282 5.16 -25.92 21.93
CA GLY A 282 5.58 -24.54 22.07
C GLY A 282 6.06 -23.89 20.77
N THR A 283 5.92 -24.60 19.65
CA THR A 283 6.18 -24.07 18.30
C THR A 283 5.16 -24.60 17.34
N TRP A 284 4.62 -23.70 16.49
CA TRP A 284 3.64 -24.03 15.45
C TRP A 284 3.98 -23.25 14.19
N VAL A 285 3.86 -23.93 13.05
CA VAL A 285 3.94 -23.27 11.74
C VAL A 285 2.70 -23.69 10.94
N PHE A 286 1.96 -22.70 10.49
CA PHE A 286 0.83 -22.87 9.58
C PHE A 286 1.24 -22.41 8.19
N LYS A 287 0.80 -23.14 7.17
CA LYS A 287 0.96 -22.80 5.76
C LYS A 287 -0.27 -23.25 4.99
N GLU A 288 -0.75 -22.39 4.08
CA GLU A 288 -1.99 -22.67 3.32
C GLU A 288 -3.17 -23.06 4.23
N GLY A 289 -3.25 -22.43 5.40
CA GLY A 289 -4.29 -22.69 6.39
C GLY A 289 -4.11 -23.92 7.27
N GLU A 290 -3.14 -24.77 6.97
CA GLU A 290 -2.91 -26.03 7.68
C GLU A 290 -1.70 -25.95 8.61
N LEU A 291 -1.78 -26.66 9.74
CA LEU A 291 -0.65 -26.83 10.66
C LEU A 291 0.36 -27.81 10.06
N VAL A 292 1.52 -27.30 9.64
CA VAL A 292 2.55 -28.09 8.94
C VAL A 292 3.72 -28.51 9.83
N TYR A 293 3.90 -27.84 10.96
CA TYR A 293 4.98 -28.14 11.90
C TYR A 293 4.61 -27.81 13.33
N THR A 294 4.98 -28.69 14.26
CA THR A 294 4.90 -28.48 15.71
C THR A 294 6.15 -28.99 16.41
N LEU A 295 6.49 -28.38 17.53
CA LEU A 295 7.58 -28.86 18.40
C LEU A 295 7.15 -28.81 19.86
N PRO A 296 7.39 -29.87 20.64
CA PRO A 296 7.15 -29.90 22.07
C PRO A 296 7.83 -28.75 22.83
N LYS A 297 7.24 -28.31 23.93
CA LYS A 297 7.86 -27.34 24.86
C LYS A 297 9.20 -27.83 25.40
N CYS A 298 9.22 -29.11 25.79
CA CYS A 298 10.43 -29.78 26.31
C CYS A 298 11.03 -30.67 25.21
N ILE A 299 12.22 -30.33 24.78
CA ILE A 299 13.03 -31.12 23.85
C ILE A 299 14.24 -31.67 24.57
N THR A 300 14.79 -32.80 24.10
CA THR A 300 16.01 -33.41 24.64
C THR A 300 17.25 -33.13 23.79
N GLU A 301 17.04 -32.67 22.56
CA GLU A 301 18.09 -32.41 21.57
C GLU A 301 17.78 -31.11 20.83
N ASP A 302 18.81 -30.43 20.30
CA ASP A 302 18.66 -29.31 19.43
C ASP A 302 17.87 -29.71 18.17
N THR A 303 16.94 -28.85 17.75
CA THR A 303 16.12 -29.07 16.56
C THR A 303 16.24 -27.92 15.57
N PHE A 304 16.01 -28.27 14.33
CA PHE A 304 16.08 -27.36 13.21
C PHE A 304 14.90 -27.53 12.27
N TYR A 305 14.15 -26.47 11.99
CA TYR A 305 13.11 -26.43 10.98
C TYR A 305 13.49 -25.44 9.89
N TYR A 306 13.27 -25.79 8.64
CA TYR A 306 13.52 -24.95 7.49
C TYR A 306 12.31 -24.91 6.57
N ASN A 307 11.95 -23.73 6.08
CA ASN A 307 10.93 -23.54 5.05
C ASN A 307 11.40 -22.45 4.06
N ASP A 308 11.35 -22.80 2.77
CA ASP A 308 11.56 -21.83 1.70
C ASP A 308 10.25 -21.06 1.45
N LEU A 309 10.30 -19.75 1.64
CA LEU A 309 9.17 -18.83 1.44
C LEU A 309 9.22 -18.16 0.04
N GLY A 310 10.08 -18.64 -0.84
CA GLY A 310 10.26 -18.12 -2.19
C GLY A 310 11.28 -16.99 -2.28
N ARG A 311 11.04 -15.84 -1.63
CA ARG A 311 12.01 -14.73 -1.58
C ARG A 311 12.88 -14.73 -0.34
N GLN A 312 12.45 -15.39 0.70
CA GLN A 312 13.12 -15.45 1.99
C GLN A 312 13.12 -16.89 2.49
N SER A 313 14.03 -17.19 3.38
CA SER A 313 14.07 -18.48 4.07
C SER A 313 13.70 -18.29 5.53
N LEU A 314 12.79 -19.14 6.02
CA LEU A 314 12.43 -19.24 7.43
C LEU A 314 13.16 -20.43 8.06
N THR A 315 13.85 -20.17 9.16
CA THR A 315 14.39 -21.24 10.01
C THR A 315 13.94 -21.05 11.44
N ILE A 316 13.65 -22.15 12.12
CA ILE A 316 13.41 -22.16 13.56
C ILE A 316 14.48 -23.07 14.18
N ILE A 317 15.32 -22.49 15.01
CA ILE A 317 16.36 -23.20 15.75
C ILE A 317 15.92 -23.28 17.19
N THR A 318 15.75 -24.48 17.72
CA THR A 318 15.49 -24.68 19.14
C THR A 318 16.72 -25.35 19.76
N GLN A 319 17.33 -24.66 20.71
CA GLN A 319 18.56 -25.10 21.38
C GLN A 319 18.32 -25.23 22.88
N MET A 320 18.89 -26.29 23.45
CA MET A 320 18.92 -26.43 24.91
C MET A 320 19.99 -25.48 25.47
N ARG A 321 19.56 -24.47 26.21
CA ARG A 321 20.43 -23.52 26.92
C ARG A 321 20.41 -23.79 28.41
N ARG A 322 21.52 -23.58 29.08
CA ARG A 322 21.63 -23.68 30.52
C ARG A 322 21.59 -22.29 31.14
N ASN A 323 20.66 -22.09 32.07
CA ASN A 323 20.70 -20.93 32.94
C ASN A 323 21.70 -21.21 34.07
N GLU A 324 22.85 -20.53 34.03
CA GLU A 324 23.92 -20.73 35.01
C GLU A 324 23.50 -20.30 36.45
N ALA A 325 22.62 -19.33 36.57
CA ALA A 325 22.16 -18.83 37.86
C ALA A 325 21.18 -19.81 38.54
N GLN A 326 20.32 -20.46 37.77
CA GLN A 326 19.29 -21.39 38.26
C GLN A 326 19.70 -22.86 38.13
N GLN A 327 20.83 -23.14 37.47
CA GLN A 327 21.29 -24.51 37.15
C GLN A 327 20.31 -25.33 36.33
N GLU A 328 19.33 -24.69 35.69
CA GLU A 328 18.29 -25.31 34.88
C GLU A 328 18.60 -25.22 33.40
N THR A 329 18.19 -26.26 32.66
CA THR A 329 18.28 -26.28 31.19
C THR A 329 16.90 -26.05 30.62
N TYR A 330 16.81 -25.10 29.69
CA TYR A 330 15.54 -24.73 29.03
C TYR A 330 15.72 -24.70 27.50
N PRO A 331 14.65 -25.01 26.75
CA PRO A 331 14.68 -24.84 25.30
C PRO A 331 14.57 -23.35 24.94
N PHE A 332 15.52 -22.87 24.17
CA PHE A 332 15.49 -21.52 23.60
C PHE A 332 15.16 -21.63 22.12
N LYS A 333 14.08 -20.98 21.71
CA LYS A 333 13.59 -20.97 20.33
C LYS A 333 14.02 -19.66 19.67
N ASN A 334 14.59 -19.78 18.49
CA ASN A 334 15.01 -18.63 17.69
C ASN A 334 14.39 -18.74 16.30
N ILE A 335 13.49 -17.82 15.99
CA ILE A 335 12.94 -17.62 14.65
C ILE A 335 13.97 -16.82 13.86
N ASN A 336 14.40 -17.31 12.72
CA ASN A 336 15.34 -16.62 11.84
C ASN A 336 14.70 -16.46 10.45
N LEU A 337 14.87 -15.26 9.93
CA LEU A 337 14.55 -14.93 8.55
C LEU A 337 15.85 -14.56 7.83
N GLU A 338 16.17 -15.25 6.73
CA GLU A 338 17.46 -15.09 6.03
C GLU A 338 18.69 -15.23 6.95
N GLY A 339 18.59 -16.10 7.97
CA GLY A 339 19.67 -16.32 8.93
C GLY A 339 19.82 -15.24 10.02
N ILE A 340 18.92 -14.25 10.04
CA ILE A 340 18.88 -13.21 11.07
C ILE A 340 17.82 -13.59 12.10
N GLY A 341 18.22 -13.67 13.37
CA GLY A 341 17.28 -13.91 14.48
C GLY A 341 16.29 -12.77 14.63
N CYS A 342 15.02 -13.07 14.76
CA CYS A 342 13.95 -12.10 14.78
C CYS A 342 12.90 -12.33 15.88
N ASN A 343 13.33 -12.83 17.04
CA ASN A 343 12.44 -12.87 18.20
C ASN A 343 12.24 -11.44 18.76
N ALA A 344 11.00 -11.03 18.91
CA ALA A 344 10.65 -9.73 19.47
C ALA A 344 10.73 -9.72 21.01
N VAL A 345 10.43 -10.87 21.64
CA VAL A 345 10.52 -11.06 23.09
C VAL A 345 11.33 -12.31 23.44
N THR A 346 11.97 -12.34 24.60
CA THR A 346 12.71 -13.50 25.10
C THR A 346 11.79 -14.50 25.81
N ASP A 347 10.81 -13.99 26.54
CA ASP A 347 9.82 -14.75 27.29
C ASP A 347 8.43 -14.34 26.80
N GLY A 348 7.62 -15.31 26.36
CA GLY A 348 6.29 -15.05 25.84
C GLY A 348 6.06 -15.63 24.46
N VAL A 349 5.18 -15.00 23.71
CA VAL A 349 4.80 -15.38 22.34
C VAL A 349 5.60 -14.57 21.33
N ASN A 350 6.24 -15.24 20.37
CA ASN A 350 6.78 -14.60 19.18
C ASN A 350 6.00 -15.05 17.94
N ILE A 351 5.67 -14.12 17.07
CA ILE A 351 4.87 -14.36 15.86
C ILE A 351 5.60 -13.75 14.66
N LEU A 352 5.77 -14.57 13.62
CA LEU A 352 6.17 -14.13 12.29
C LEU A 352 5.04 -14.44 11.32
N VAL A 353 4.62 -13.46 10.54
CA VAL A 353 3.63 -13.59 9.47
C VAL A 353 4.28 -13.24 8.16
N TYR A 354 4.26 -14.16 7.23
CA TYR A 354 4.75 -14.00 5.86
C TYR A 354 3.60 -14.16 4.87
N ASP A 355 3.47 -13.21 3.95
CA ASP A 355 2.46 -13.26 2.88
C ASP A 355 2.99 -14.07 1.70
N ASP A 356 2.46 -15.26 1.51
CA ASP A 356 2.88 -16.17 0.45
C ASP A 356 2.50 -15.67 -0.95
N VAL A 357 1.46 -14.83 -1.06
CA VAL A 357 1.02 -14.22 -2.33
C VAL A 357 1.93 -13.07 -2.73
N LEU A 358 2.20 -12.14 -1.80
CA LEU A 358 3.07 -10.99 -2.05
C LEU A 358 4.55 -11.33 -1.92
N GLN A 359 4.86 -12.49 -1.31
CA GLN A 359 6.22 -12.93 -1.00
C GLN A 359 7.00 -11.89 -0.19
N GLU A 360 6.38 -11.41 0.90
CA GLU A 360 6.98 -10.43 1.80
C GLU A 360 6.62 -10.72 3.26
N THR A 361 7.50 -10.32 4.17
CA THR A 361 7.21 -10.36 5.61
C THR A 361 6.19 -9.28 5.93
N VAL A 362 5.09 -9.68 6.58
CA VAL A 362 4.03 -8.77 7.02
C VAL A 362 4.39 -8.16 8.35
N VAL A 363 4.62 -8.99 9.36
CA VAL A 363 4.97 -8.56 10.70
C VAL A 363 5.84 -9.59 11.40
N ILE A 364 6.75 -9.10 12.23
CA ILE A 364 7.48 -9.86 13.22
C ILE A 364 7.22 -9.15 14.53
N THR A 365 6.62 -9.85 15.48
CA THR A 365 6.18 -9.25 16.73
C THR A 365 6.18 -10.28 17.85
N GLY A 366 6.04 -9.82 19.06
CA GLY A 366 5.92 -10.68 20.24
C GLY A 366 5.11 -9.99 21.33
N ALA A 367 4.64 -10.77 22.27
CA ALA A 367 3.93 -10.31 23.44
C ALA A 367 4.32 -11.13 24.67
N ASN A 368 4.35 -10.50 25.85
CA ASN A 368 4.58 -11.15 27.11
C ASN A 368 3.54 -10.72 28.16
N ALA A 369 3.50 -11.43 29.27
CA ALA A 369 2.55 -11.14 30.35
C ALA A 369 2.85 -9.82 31.08
N LEU A 370 4.10 -9.36 31.10
CA LEU A 370 4.51 -8.15 31.80
C LEU A 370 3.98 -6.87 31.13
N ASP A 371 3.75 -6.93 29.82
CA ASP A 371 3.26 -5.81 29.02
C ASP A 371 1.75 -5.97 28.69
N GLU A 372 1.00 -6.69 29.52
CA GLU A 372 -0.44 -6.94 29.31
C GLU A 372 -0.77 -7.46 27.91
N TYR A 373 0.17 -8.20 27.31
CA TYR A 373 0.10 -8.76 25.94
C TYR A 373 0.04 -7.73 24.81
N HIS A 374 0.49 -6.49 25.06
CA HIS A 374 0.74 -5.55 23.98
C HIS A 374 1.87 -6.05 23.06
N LEU A 375 1.69 -5.87 21.76
CA LEU A 375 2.65 -6.32 20.77
C LEU A 375 3.87 -5.43 20.74
N VAL A 376 5.04 -6.06 20.84
CA VAL A 376 6.34 -5.42 20.62
C VAL A 376 6.80 -5.80 19.22
N THR A 377 6.99 -4.82 18.34
CA THR A 377 7.49 -5.05 16.98
C THR A 377 9.00 -5.23 16.98
N TYR A 378 9.48 -6.24 16.24
CA TYR A 378 10.92 -6.48 16.01
C TYR A 378 11.53 -5.42 15.11
#